data_ad13aa49b171b861050a87ea52be06af
#
_entry.id   ad13aa49b171b861050a87ea52be06af
#
_cell.length_a   1.000
_cell.length_b   1.000
_cell.length_c   1.000
_cell.angle_alpha   90.00
_cell.angle_beta   90.00
_cell.angle_gamma   90.00
#
_symmetry.space_group_name_H-M   'P 1'
#
loop_
_entity.id
_entity.type
_entity.pdbx_description
1 polymer ?
#
loop_
_entity_poly.entity_id
_entity_poly.type
_entity_poly.pdbx_seq_one_letter_code
_entity_poly.pdbx_strand_id
1 'polypeptide(L)'
;RRGLGSKLILDELIFKKHWHIGIDPYGNLNYSHYDKKEPTTADYTNDMKHQLIKDLDYKNFSLFQMEDDEFMKRFEDGVPIYRDKKELKNKYDLVHFDGPHKSVDVIKESIFFGERSHAGTVFIYDDYSKFDMDAVLKIIVNEYGFMLLKQGKNKISLKRN
;
A
#
# COMPACT_ATOMS: atom_id res chain seq x y z
N ARG A 1 7.87 -7.50 -3.83
CA ARG A 1 8.90 -8.18 -4.67
C ARG A 1 8.29 -9.21 -5.62
N ARG A 2 7.81 -10.34 -5.10
CA ARG A 2 7.30 -11.49 -5.89
C ARG A 2 5.79 -11.67 -5.76
N GLY A 3 5.09 -10.70 -5.23
CA GLY A 3 3.65 -10.70 -5.12
C GLY A 3 3.04 -11.69 -4.12
N LEU A 4 3.83 -12.25 -3.20
CA LEU A 4 3.31 -13.20 -2.23
C LEU A 4 2.20 -12.57 -1.36
N GLY A 5 2.40 -11.34 -0.89
CA GLY A 5 1.37 -10.59 -0.15
C GLY A 5 0.13 -10.34 -0.99
N SER A 6 0.31 -9.88 -2.23
CA SER A 6 -0.81 -9.68 -3.17
C SER A 6 -1.55 -10.97 -3.45
N LYS A 7 -0.84 -12.09 -3.65
CA LYS A 7 -1.44 -13.39 -3.87
C LYS A 7 -2.28 -13.83 -2.65
N LEU A 8 -1.75 -13.72 -1.45
CA LEU A 8 -2.48 -14.07 -0.23
C LEU A 8 -3.76 -13.24 -0.08
N ILE A 9 -3.69 -11.92 -0.30
CA ILE A 9 -4.86 -11.04 -0.25
C ILE A 9 -5.90 -11.46 -1.29
N LEU A 10 -5.46 -11.71 -2.53
CA LEU A 10 -6.36 -12.07 -3.63
C LEU A 10 -6.97 -13.46 -3.44
N ASP A 11 -6.25 -14.43 -2.90
CA ASP A 11 -6.75 -15.78 -2.64
C ASP A 11 -7.81 -15.77 -1.52
N GLU A 12 -7.63 -14.97 -0.47
CA GLU A 12 -8.62 -14.78 0.60
C GLU A 12 -9.89 -14.07 0.13
N LEU A 13 -9.79 -13.23 -0.90
CA LEU A 13 -10.88 -12.43 -1.42
C LEU A 13 -11.53 -13.01 -2.70
N ILE A 14 -11.20 -14.24 -3.08
CA ILE A 14 -11.56 -14.84 -4.38
C ILE A 14 -13.07 -14.84 -4.67
N PHE A 15 -13.91 -14.93 -3.65
CA PHE A 15 -15.37 -14.93 -3.77
C PHE A 15 -16.01 -13.54 -3.64
N LYS A 16 -15.22 -12.47 -3.48
CA LYS A 16 -15.71 -11.09 -3.30
C LYS A 16 -15.46 -10.28 -4.54
N LYS A 17 -16.35 -9.32 -4.81
CA LYS A 17 -16.14 -8.29 -5.85
C LYS A 17 -15.10 -7.29 -5.34
N HIS A 18 -13.84 -7.62 -5.41
CA HIS A 18 -12.72 -6.79 -5.00
C HIS A 18 -11.81 -6.48 -6.17
N TRP A 19 -10.92 -5.52 -5.97
CA TRP A 19 -9.82 -5.21 -6.88
C TRP A 19 -8.58 -4.90 -6.05
N HIS A 20 -7.46 -5.52 -6.38
CA HIS A 20 -6.18 -5.27 -5.73
C HIS A 20 -5.32 -4.35 -6.59
N ILE A 21 -4.78 -3.30 -5.98
CA ILE A 21 -3.87 -2.35 -6.60
C ILE A 21 -2.51 -2.54 -5.95
N GLY A 22 -1.50 -2.85 -6.76
CA GLY A 22 -0.09 -2.83 -6.36
C GLY A 22 0.59 -1.59 -6.90
N ILE A 23 1.40 -0.96 -6.07
CA ILE A 23 2.26 0.16 -6.44
C ILE A 23 3.68 -0.25 -6.10
N ASP A 24 4.58 -0.22 -7.08
CA ASP A 24 5.99 -0.57 -6.88
C ASP A 24 6.79 -0.01 -8.06
N PRO A 25 7.86 0.75 -7.84
CA PRO A 25 8.63 1.36 -8.92
C PRO A 25 9.40 0.34 -9.76
N TYR A 26 9.81 -0.81 -9.22
CA TYR A 26 10.69 -1.78 -9.87
C TYR A 26 11.92 -1.17 -10.56
N GLY A 27 12.85 -1.98 -11.05
CA GLY A 27 13.93 -1.49 -11.91
C GLY A 27 15.27 -1.23 -11.22
N ASN A 28 15.54 -1.85 -10.07
CA ASN A 28 16.82 -1.72 -9.34
C ASN A 28 17.16 -0.28 -8.96
N LEU A 29 16.18 0.46 -8.46
CA LEU A 29 16.35 1.85 -8.09
C LEU A 29 17.20 2.01 -6.82
N ASN A 30 18.06 3.01 -6.83
CA ASN A 30 18.76 3.47 -5.63
C ASN A 30 17.86 4.46 -4.90
N TYR A 31 17.49 4.18 -3.65
CA TYR A 31 16.72 5.10 -2.83
C TYR A 31 17.03 4.94 -1.35
N SER A 32 16.73 5.99 -0.61
CA SER A 32 16.84 5.98 0.84
C SER A 32 15.55 5.42 1.44
N HIS A 33 15.63 4.18 1.92
CA HIS A 33 14.46 3.44 2.40
C HIS A 33 14.11 3.74 3.87
N TYR A 34 15.06 4.23 4.64
CA TYR A 34 14.91 4.51 6.09
C TYR A 34 15.42 5.89 6.44
N ASP A 35 14.90 6.49 7.53
CA ASP A 35 15.28 7.84 7.98
C ASP A 35 16.77 8.01 8.23
N LYS A 36 17.46 6.98 8.69
CA LYS A 36 18.85 7.06 9.20
C LYS A 36 19.82 6.13 8.46
N LYS A 37 19.49 5.70 7.25
CA LYS A 37 20.35 4.83 6.44
C LYS A 37 20.74 5.47 5.14
N GLU A 38 21.97 5.17 4.71
CA GLU A 38 22.43 5.48 3.38
C GLU A 38 21.51 4.87 2.31
N PRO A 39 21.41 5.51 1.15
CA PRO A 39 20.65 4.96 0.03
C PRO A 39 21.09 3.53 -0.29
N THR A 40 20.14 2.66 -0.53
CA THR A 40 20.37 1.28 -0.91
C THR A 40 19.77 1.00 -2.27
N THR A 41 20.35 0.04 -2.99
CA THR A 41 19.73 -0.44 -4.24
C THR A 41 18.62 -1.43 -3.90
N ALA A 42 17.41 -1.14 -4.35
CA ALA A 42 16.34 -2.12 -4.30
C ALA A 42 16.58 -3.21 -5.35
N ASP A 43 16.66 -4.44 -4.90
CA ASP A 43 16.78 -5.61 -5.79
C ASP A 43 15.40 -6.05 -6.33
N TYR A 44 14.68 -5.11 -6.95
CA TYR A 44 13.38 -5.34 -7.56
C TYR A 44 13.50 -5.28 -9.07
N THR A 45 13.83 -6.43 -9.67
CA THR A 45 14.12 -6.51 -11.10
C THR A 45 12.84 -6.49 -11.95
N ASN A 46 13.01 -6.12 -13.23
CA ASN A 46 11.93 -6.25 -14.20
C ASN A 46 11.45 -7.69 -14.37
N ASP A 47 12.34 -8.68 -14.21
CA ASP A 47 11.96 -10.10 -14.26
C ASP A 47 11.03 -10.46 -13.12
N MET A 48 11.26 -9.94 -11.90
CA MET A 48 10.33 -10.12 -10.77
C MET A 48 8.96 -9.50 -11.06
N LYS A 49 8.93 -8.34 -11.71
CA LYS A 49 7.69 -7.69 -12.15
C LYS A 49 6.94 -8.54 -13.18
N HIS A 50 7.64 -9.03 -14.20
CA HIS A 50 7.04 -9.89 -15.23
C HIS A 50 6.49 -11.19 -14.63
N GLN A 51 7.21 -11.78 -13.69
CA GLN A 51 6.73 -12.96 -12.98
C GLN A 51 5.48 -12.67 -12.15
N LEU A 52 5.48 -11.56 -11.41
CA LEU A 52 4.30 -11.10 -10.65
C LEU A 52 3.08 -10.95 -11.57
N ILE A 53 3.22 -10.24 -12.69
CA ILE A 53 2.12 -10.02 -13.64
C ILE A 53 1.60 -11.36 -14.14
N LYS A 54 2.49 -12.27 -14.54
CA LYS A 54 2.13 -13.61 -15.00
C LYS A 54 1.37 -14.41 -13.94
N ASP A 55 1.84 -14.35 -12.70
CA ASP A 55 1.25 -15.11 -11.58
C ASP A 55 -0.11 -14.57 -11.15
N LEU A 56 -0.41 -13.30 -11.42
CA LEU A 56 -1.64 -12.62 -11.01
C LEU A 56 -2.54 -12.18 -12.17
N ASP A 57 -2.20 -12.50 -13.42
CA ASP A 57 -2.92 -12.06 -14.63
C ASP A 57 -4.41 -12.48 -14.65
N TYR A 58 -4.72 -13.59 -14.02
CA TYR A 58 -6.08 -14.11 -13.88
C TYR A 58 -6.87 -13.53 -12.68
N LYS A 59 -6.27 -12.61 -11.94
CA LYS A 59 -6.87 -12.02 -10.74
C LYS A 59 -7.35 -10.58 -11.03
N ASN A 60 -8.23 -10.08 -10.19
CA ASN A 60 -8.61 -8.67 -10.18
C ASN A 60 -7.46 -7.82 -9.62
N PHE A 61 -6.45 -7.62 -10.42
CA PHE A 61 -5.19 -6.97 -10.03
C PHE A 61 -4.75 -5.92 -11.06
N SER A 62 -4.28 -4.79 -10.58
CA SER A 62 -3.59 -3.78 -11.37
C SER A 62 -2.27 -3.43 -10.72
N LEU A 63 -1.19 -3.43 -11.49
CA LEU A 63 0.13 -2.97 -11.05
C LEU A 63 0.43 -1.60 -11.67
N PHE A 64 0.74 -0.64 -10.82
CA PHE A 64 1.25 0.67 -11.20
C PHE A 64 2.76 0.70 -10.92
N GLN A 65 3.55 0.67 -12.01
CA GLN A 65 5.01 0.78 -11.89
C GLN A 65 5.38 2.25 -11.77
N MET A 66 5.34 2.76 -10.55
CA MET A 66 5.69 4.14 -10.22
C MET A 66 5.97 4.26 -8.71
N GLU A 67 6.55 5.37 -8.32
CA GLU A 67 6.67 5.74 -6.92
C GLU A 67 5.29 6.08 -6.34
N ASP A 68 5.14 5.89 -5.04
CA ASP A 68 3.92 6.21 -4.28
C ASP A 68 3.55 7.69 -4.34
N ASP A 69 4.53 8.61 -4.24
CA ASP A 69 4.34 10.05 -4.44
C ASP A 69 3.74 10.37 -5.82
N GLU A 70 4.20 9.69 -6.86
CA GLU A 70 3.67 9.84 -8.21
C GLU A 70 2.26 9.26 -8.32
N PHE A 71 2.01 8.12 -7.71
CA PHE A 71 0.69 7.52 -7.66
C PHE A 71 -0.32 8.45 -6.98
N MET A 72 0.02 8.99 -5.82
CA MET A 72 -0.85 9.89 -5.08
C MET A 72 -1.22 11.14 -5.88
N LYS A 73 -0.25 11.73 -6.61
CA LYS A 73 -0.48 12.90 -7.47
C LYS A 73 -1.34 12.58 -8.69
N ARG A 74 -1.11 11.44 -9.34
CA ARG A 74 -1.83 11.08 -10.58
C ARG A 74 -3.26 10.62 -10.34
N PHE A 75 -3.51 10.02 -9.17
CA PHE A 75 -4.79 9.40 -8.85
C PHE A 75 -5.50 10.07 -7.66
N GLU A 76 -5.32 11.36 -7.53
CA GLU A 76 -5.97 12.16 -6.50
C GLU A 76 -7.51 12.01 -6.56
N ASP A 77 -8.09 12.02 -7.77
CA ASP A 77 -9.52 11.84 -7.99
C ASP A 77 -9.99 10.37 -8.00
N GLY A 78 -9.07 9.43 -7.96
CA GLY A 78 -9.34 7.99 -7.94
C GLY A 78 -8.64 7.21 -9.05
N VAL A 79 -8.54 5.92 -8.83
CA VAL A 79 -7.90 4.97 -9.74
C VAL A 79 -8.93 4.42 -10.73
N PRO A 80 -8.66 4.47 -12.04
CA PRO A 80 -9.54 3.86 -13.03
C PRO A 80 -9.41 2.34 -12.99
N ILE A 81 -10.51 1.66 -12.74
CA ILE A 81 -10.63 0.21 -12.81
C ILE A 81 -11.49 -0.16 -14.01
N TYR A 82 -10.98 -1.05 -14.84
CA TYR A 82 -11.66 -1.51 -16.05
C TYR A 82 -12.14 -2.94 -15.83
N ARG A 83 -13.45 -3.08 -15.72
CA ARG A 83 -14.17 -4.36 -15.75
C ARG A 83 -15.11 -4.35 -16.96
N ASP A 84 -16.39 -4.58 -16.74
CA ASP A 84 -17.42 -4.42 -17.79
C ASP A 84 -17.54 -2.96 -18.24
N LYS A 85 -17.23 -2.05 -17.33
CA LYS A 85 -17.18 -0.59 -17.59
C LYS A 85 -16.03 0.03 -16.78
N LYS A 86 -15.60 1.23 -17.20
CA LYS A 86 -14.66 2.04 -16.44
C LYS A 86 -15.32 2.56 -15.16
N GLU A 87 -14.70 2.34 -14.03
CA GLU A 87 -15.09 2.91 -12.74
C GLU A 87 -13.90 3.63 -12.11
N LEU A 88 -14.13 4.80 -11.50
CA LEU A 88 -13.13 5.46 -10.67
C LEU A 88 -13.31 5.02 -9.20
N LYS A 89 -12.27 4.51 -8.60
CA LYS A 89 -12.25 4.08 -7.20
C LYS A 89 -11.33 5.00 -6.40
N ASN A 90 -11.90 5.70 -5.45
CA ASN A 90 -11.20 6.63 -4.54
C ASN A 90 -11.40 6.30 -3.06
N LYS A 91 -11.97 5.15 -2.76
CA LYS A 91 -12.11 4.61 -1.40
C LYS A 91 -11.49 3.23 -1.34
N TYR A 92 -10.85 2.92 -0.21
CA TYR A 92 -10.08 1.71 -0.01
C TYR A 92 -10.57 0.99 1.25
N ASP A 93 -10.81 -0.32 1.12
CA ASP A 93 -11.20 -1.18 2.24
C ASP A 93 -9.97 -1.65 3.06
N LEU A 94 -8.83 -1.83 2.37
CA LEU A 94 -7.58 -2.25 2.98
C LEU A 94 -6.41 -1.56 2.30
N VAL A 95 -5.47 -1.03 3.10
CA VAL A 95 -4.19 -0.48 2.63
C VAL A 95 -3.06 -1.17 3.38
N HIS A 96 -2.08 -1.69 2.65
CA HIS A 96 -0.86 -2.29 3.19
C HIS A 96 0.33 -1.42 2.83
N PHE A 97 0.90 -0.76 3.82
CA PHE A 97 2.07 0.10 3.72
C PHE A 97 3.33 -0.76 3.85
N ASP A 98 4.00 -1.04 2.74
CA ASP A 98 5.22 -1.85 2.63
C ASP A 98 6.23 -1.21 1.66
N GLY A 99 6.12 0.11 1.52
CA GLY A 99 6.96 0.97 0.68
C GLY A 99 8.17 1.52 1.43
N PRO A 100 8.57 2.78 1.19
CA PRO A 100 9.63 3.44 1.93
C PRO A 100 9.26 3.52 3.42
N HIS A 101 10.24 3.24 4.28
CA HIS A 101 10.06 3.35 5.74
C HIS A 101 10.69 4.64 6.27
N LYS A 102 10.57 5.73 5.52
CA LYS A 102 10.83 7.08 6.00
C LYS A 102 9.57 7.64 6.64
N SER A 103 9.71 8.17 7.84
CA SER A 103 8.57 8.71 8.60
C SER A 103 7.77 9.73 7.81
N VAL A 104 8.44 10.62 7.08
CA VAL A 104 7.76 11.64 6.26
C VAL A 104 6.92 11.05 5.12
N ASP A 105 7.40 9.98 4.50
CA ASP A 105 6.70 9.35 3.38
C ASP A 105 5.52 8.52 3.90
N VAL A 106 5.72 7.73 4.96
CA VAL A 106 4.64 6.98 5.62
C VAL A 106 3.53 7.91 6.15
N ILE A 107 3.88 9.09 6.67
CA ILE A 107 2.90 10.10 7.11
C ILE A 107 2.08 10.60 5.92
N LYS A 108 2.73 10.96 4.80
CA LYS A 108 2.03 11.44 3.58
C LYS A 108 1.07 10.38 3.04
N GLU A 109 1.54 9.14 2.90
CA GLU A 109 0.71 8.01 2.47
C GLU A 109 -0.47 7.81 3.41
N SER A 110 -0.22 7.83 4.71
CA SER A 110 -1.25 7.67 5.74
C SER A 110 -2.33 8.74 5.66
N ILE A 111 -1.96 10.00 5.42
CA ILE A 111 -2.90 11.10 5.21
C ILE A 111 -3.71 10.86 3.93
N PHE A 112 -3.03 10.60 2.80
CA PHE A 112 -3.70 10.38 1.51
C PHE A 112 -4.73 9.26 1.58
N PHE A 113 -4.39 8.11 2.15
CA PHE A 113 -5.30 7.00 2.29
C PHE A 113 -6.30 7.18 3.44
N GLY A 114 -5.95 7.96 4.48
CA GLY A 114 -6.85 8.36 5.56
C GLY A 114 -8.05 9.14 5.05
N GLU A 115 -7.84 10.13 4.18
CA GLU A 115 -8.89 10.90 3.50
C GLU A 115 -9.79 10.01 2.62
N ARG A 116 -9.23 8.92 2.10
CA ARG A 116 -9.90 7.97 1.20
C ARG A 116 -10.39 6.71 1.89
N SER A 117 -10.38 6.70 3.22
CA SER A 117 -10.90 5.62 4.04
C SER A 117 -12.38 5.82 4.40
N HIS A 118 -13.03 4.78 4.87
CA HIS A 118 -14.41 4.78 5.37
C HIS A 118 -14.51 3.88 6.61
N ALA A 119 -15.63 3.87 7.29
CA ALA A 119 -15.85 2.97 8.43
C ALA A 119 -15.60 1.51 8.00
N GLY A 120 -14.76 0.81 8.75
CA GLY A 120 -14.33 -0.55 8.45
C GLY A 120 -13.02 -0.68 7.67
N THR A 121 -12.49 0.40 7.08
CA THR A 121 -11.17 0.39 6.41
C THR A 121 -10.08 -0.09 7.37
N VAL A 122 -9.21 -0.97 6.87
CA VAL A 122 -8.07 -1.51 7.62
C VAL A 122 -6.76 -1.00 7.02
N PHE A 123 -5.90 -0.45 7.88
CA PHE A 123 -4.51 -0.11 7.56
C PHE A 123 -3.58 -1.14 8.18
N ILE A 124 -2.59 -1.60 7.41
CA ILE A 124 -1.53 -2.51 7.87
C ILE A 124 -0.19 -1.85 7.56
N TYR A 125 0.59 -1.58 8.59
CA TYR A 125 1.95 -1.05 8.46
C TYR A 125 2.95 -2.17 8.68
N ASP A 126 3.79 -2.42 7.66
CA ASP A 126 4.93 -3.33 7.78
C ASP A 126 6.13 -2.61 8.38
N ASP A 127 6.99 -3.36 9.02
CA ASP A 127 8.22 -2.85 9.64
C ASP A 127 8.03 -1.58 10.49
N TYR A 128 6.87 -1.45 11.17
CA TYR A 128 6.43 -0.26 11.90
C TYR A 128 7.44 0.26 12.94
N SER A 129 8.41 -0.56 13.34
CA SER A 129 9.50 -0.17 14.24
C SER A 129 10.66 0.57 13.55
N LYS A 130 10.62 0.73 12.23
CA LYS A 130 11.69 1.35 11.44
C LYS A 130 11.49 2.84 11.17
N PHE A 131 10.32 3.36 11.46
CA PHE A 131 9.93 4.77 11.29
C PHE A 131 9.19 5.27 12.54
N ASP A 132 8.88 6.57 12.58
CA ASP A 132 8.15 7.18 13.69
C ASP A 132 6.65 6.82 13.64
N MET A 133 6.33 5.60 14.12
CA MET A 133 4.96 5.12 14.18
C MET A 133 4.08 5.95 15.13
N ASP A 134 4.66 6.55 16.17
CA ASP A 134 3.89 7.38 17.12
C ASP A 134 3.35 8.63 16.44
N ALA A 135 4.15 9.26 15.55
CA ALA A 135 3.69 10.38 14.74
C ALA A 135 2.57 9.97 13.78
N VAL A 136 2.70 8.80 13.13
CA VAL A 136 1.64 8.24 12.27
C VAL A 136 0.38 7.98 13.06
N LEU A 137 0.46 7.30 14.19
CA LEU A 137 -0.69 6.98 15.05
C LEU A 137 -1.39 8.25 15.53
N LYS A 138 -0.66 9.29 15.91
CA LYS A 138 -1.23 10.56 16.35
C LYS A 138 -2.17 11.17 15.29
N ILE A 139 -1.79 11.08 14.02
CA ILE A 139 -2.59 11.61 12.90
C ILE A 139 -3.77 10.68 12.63
N ILE A 140 -3.52 9.39 12.43
CA ILE A 140 -4.52 8.43 11.96
C ILE A 140 -5.61 8.20 13.00
N VAL A 141 -5.26 8.18 14.29
CA VAL A 141 -6.22 8.04 15.38
C VAL A 141 -7.04 9.31 15.57
N ASN A 142 -6.37 10.47 15.66
CA ASN A 142 -7.06 11.72 16.03
C ASN A 142 -7.87 12.33 14.87
N GLU A 143 -7.37 12.25 13.64
CA GLU A 143 -8.00 12.91 12.50
C GLU A 143 -8.93 11.98 11.71
N TYR A 144 -8.62 10.68 11.68
CA TYR A 144 -9.38 9.73 10.86
C TYR A 144 -10.13 8.67 11.65
N GLY A 145 -10.00 8.64 12.99
CA GLY A 145 -10.78 7.76 13.86
C GLY A 145 -10.38 6.28 13.78
N PHE A 146 -9.12 6.00 13.46
CA PHE A 146 -8.61 4.63 13.49
C PHE A 146 -8.32 4.18 14.91
N MET A 147 -8.50 2.89 15.18
CA MET A 147 -8.13 2.23 16.43
C MET A 147 -7.24 1.03 16.17
N LEU A 148 -6.40 0.71 17.14
CA LEU A 148 -5.56 -0.49 17.09
C LEU A 148 -6.43 -1.74 16.97
N LEU A 149 -6.20 -2.52 15.91
CA LEU A 149 -6.85 -3.81 15.68
C LEU A 149 -5.97 -4.96 16.17
N LYS A 150 -4.69 -4.95 15.77
CA LYS A 150 -3.72 -5.98 16.15
C LYS A 150 -2.30 -5.47 16.02
N GLN A 151 -1.44 -5.89 16.93
CA GLN A 151 0.00 -5.64 16.87
C GLN A 151 0.75 -6.97 16.90
N GLY A 152 1.62 -7.17 15.92
CA GLY A 152 2.55 -8.28 15.81
C GLY A 152 3.99 -7.84 15.99
N LYS A 153 4.93 -8.72 15.67
CA LYS A 153 6.37 -8.41 15.80
C LYS A 153 6.82 -7.31 14.84
N ASN A 154 6.41 -7.40 13.57
CA ASN A 154 6.86 -6.49 12.51
C ASN A 154 5.70 -5.69 11.88
N LYS A 155 4.45 -6.08 12.16
CA LYS A 155 3.26 -5.45 11.57
C LYS A 155 2.33 -4.94 12.64
N ILE A 156 1.74 -3.78 12.38
CA ILE A 156 0.65 -3.25 13.18
C ILE A 156 -0.54 -2.98 12.25
N SER A 157 -1.73 -3.32 12.70
CA SER A 157 -2.95 -3.03 11.95
C SER A 157 -3.92 -2.18 12.76
N LEU A 158 -4.56 -1.27 12.05
CA LEU A 158 -5.53 -0.32 12.58
C LEU A 158 -6.82 -0.44 11.77
N LYS A 159 -7.95 -0.22 12.41
CA LYS A 159 -9.25 -0.21 11.75
C LYS A 159 -9.96 1.12 12.02
N ARG A 160 -10.54 1.71 10.99
CA ARG A 160 -11.38 2.90 11.12
C ARG A 160 -12.76 2.49 11.64
N ASN A 161 -13.25 3.22 12.66
CA ASN A 161 -14.61 3.08 13.21
C ASN A 161 -15.69 3.63 12.29
#